data_5fd643f07f96a354058e48b96eb94995
#
_entry.id   5fd643f07f96a354058e48b96eb94995
#
_cell.length_a   1.000
_cell.length_b   1.000
_cell.length_c   1.000
_cell.angle_alpha   90.00
_cell.angle_beta   90.00
_cell.angle_gamma   90.00
#
_symmetry.space_group_name_H-M   'P 1'
#
loop_
_entity.id
_entity.type
_entity.pdbx_description
1 polymer ?
#
loop_
_entity_poly.entity_id
_entity_poly.type
_entity_poly.pdbx_seq_one_letter_code
_entity_poly.pdbx_strand_id
1 'polypeptide(L)'
;MADQEERTVRRLERAILELLERRRPDATICPSDAARAVHEGDDDGWRDLMEPARRAAARLAEAGEVTVTQRGRPVDPATVRGPVRIGRAR
;
A
#
# COMPACT_ATOMS: atom_id res chain seq x y z
N MET A 1 6.82 -10.92 -17.98
CA MET A 1 6.76 -9.47 -17.91
C MET A 1 5.61 -9.00 -17.07
N ALA A 2 4.38 -9.13 -17.54
CA ALA A 2 3.21 -8.85 -16.71
C ALA A 2 3.26 -9.63 -15.40
N ASP A 3 3.80 -10.85 -15.45
CA ASP A 3 3.88 -11.71 -14.27
C ASP A 3 4.74 -11.15 -13.16
N GLN A 4 5.84 -10.45 -13.50
CA GLN A 4 6.71 -9.91 -12.48
C GLN A 4 6.07 -8.71 -11.78
N GLU A 5 5.40 -7.85 -12.53
CA GLU A 5 4.66 -6.74 -11.94
C GLU A 5 3.54 -7.26 -11.06
N GLU A 6 2.84 -8.27 -11.52
CA GLU A 6 1.75 -8.86 -10.75
C GLU A 6 2.27 -9.47 -9.45
N ARG A 7 3.40 -10.15 -9.48
CA ARG A 7 4.01 -10.72 -8.27
C ARG A 7 4.40 -9.62 -7.29
N THR A 8 4.97 -8.53 -7.81
CA THR A 8 5.37 -7.41 -6.97
C THR A 8 4.14 -6.80 -6.29
N VAL A 9 3.08 -6.58 -7.05
CA VAL A 9 1.85 -6.01 -6.49
C VAL A 9 1.28 -6.95 -5.41
N ARG A 10 1.27 -8.25 -5.65
CA ARG A 10 0.78 -9.21 -4.64
C ARG A 10 1.61 -9.22 -3.38
N ARG A 11 2.93 -9.12 -3.52
CA ARG A 11 3.80 -9.03 -2.35
C ARG A 11 3.52 -7.76 -1.56
N LEU A 12 3.24 -6.68 -2.25
CA LEU A 12 2.91 -5.41 -1.60
C LEU A 12 1.54 -5.47 -0.94
N GLU A 13 0.56 -6.12 -1.57
CA GLU A 13 -0.75 -6.34 -0.93
C GLU A 13 -0.58 -7.10 0.39
N ARG A 14 0.20 -8.15 0.37
CA ARG A 14 0.46 -8.93 1.57
C ARG A 14 1.15 -8.10 2.63
N ALA A 15 2.16 -7.31 2.22
CA ALA A 15 2.87 -6.46 3.16
C ALA A 15 1.95 -5.43 3.82
N ILE A 16 1.06 -4.83 3.04
CA ILE A 16 0.08 -3.88 3.57
C ILE A 16 -0.76 -4.55 4.66
N LEU A 17 -1.33 -5.70 4.35
CA LEU A 17 -2.20 -6.40 5.30
C LEU A 17 -1.45 -6.84 6.55
N GLU A 18 -0.22 -7.33 6.39
CA GLU A 18 0.59 -7.74 7.52
C GLU A 18 0.98 -6.57 8.41
N LEU A 19 1.33 -5.45 7.82
CA LEU A 19 1.67 -4.26 8.59
C LEU A 19 0.47 -3.76 9.38
N LEU A 20 -0.70 -3.77 8.77
CA LEU A 20 -1.92 -3.34 9.46
C LEU A 20 -2.28 -4.28 10.60
N GLU A 21 -2.06 -5.59 10.43
CA GLU A 21 -2.33 -6.56 11.49
C GLU A 21 -1.48 -6.32 12.73
N ARG A 22 -0.29 -5.77 12.56
CA ARG A 22 0.62 -5.52 13.67
C ARG A 22 0.32 -4.23 14.41
N ARG A 23 -0.63 -3.46 13.93
CA ARG A 23 -0.96 -2.16 14.51
C ARG A 23 -2.35 -2.17 15.09
N ARG A 24 -2.68 -1.12 15.83
CA ARG A 24 -4.02 -0.94 16.37
C ARG A 24 -5.04 -0.89 15.22
N PRO A 25 -6.28 -1.31 15.48
CA PRO A 25 -7.30 -1.32 14.42
C PRO A 25 -7.52 0.01 13.73
N ASP A 26 -7.28 1.13 14.44
CA ASP A 26 -7.48 2.47 13.88
C ASP A 26 -6.21 3.08 13.30
N ALA A 27 -5.09 2.36 13.36
CA ALA A 27 -3.83 2.87 12.84
C ALA A 27 -3.79 2.77 11.32
N THR A 28 -2.97 3.63 10.72
CA THR A 28 -2.77 3.63 9.27
C THR A 28 -1.29 3.53 8.94
N ILE A 29 -1.02 3.14 7.71
CA ILE A 29 0.35 3.13 7.17
C ILE A 29 0.37 3.95 5.90
N CYS A 30 1.56 4.31 5.42
CA CYS A 30 1.69 4.92 4.10
C CYS A 30 2.21 3.88 3.10
N PRO A 31 2.00 4.13 1.80
CA PRO A 31 2.50 3.19 0.79
C PRO A 31 4.00 2.93 0.91
N SER A 32 4.77 3.92 1.35
CA SER A 32 6.21 3.76 1.53
C SER A 32 6.55 2.71 2.60
N ASP A 33 5.69 2.54 3.60
CA ASP A 33 5.92 1.51 4.61
C ASP A 33 5.92 0.13 3.97
N ALA A 34 4.97 -0.12 3.07
CA ALA A 34 4.89 -1.38 2.36
C ALA A 34 6.05 -1.55 1.38
N ALA A 35 6.40 -0.48 0.68
CA ALA A 35 7.52 -0.51 -0.27
C ALA A 35 8.82 -0.87 0.44
N ARG A 36 9.07 -0.25 1.59
CA ARG A 36 10.27 -0.55 2.38
C ARG A 36 10.26 -1.96 2.93
N ALA A 37 9.09 -2.45 3.32
CA ALA A 37 8.98 -3.80 3.87
C ALA A 37 9.28 -4.88 2.82
N VAL A 38 8.98 -4.61 1.56
CA VAL A 38 9.19 -5.56 0.47
C VAL A 38 10.60 -5.43 -0.13
N HIS A 39 11.16 -4.23 -0.12
CA HIS A 39 12.45 -3.97 -0.73
C HIS A 39 13.57 -4.70 0.02
N GLU A 40 14.44 -5.34 -0.74
CA GLU A 40 15.61 -6.02 -0.18
C GLU A 40 16.81 -5.09 -0.33
N GLY A 41 17.48 -4.83 0.78
CA GLY A 41 18.63 -3.96 0.80
C GLY A 41 18.38 -2.68 1.57
N ASP A 42 19.47 -1.95 1.86
CA ASP A 42 19.44 -0.74 2.67
C ASP A 42 19.45 0.55 1.87
N ASP A 43 19.43 0.42 0.54
CA ASP A 43 19.49 1.60 -0.34
C ASP A 43 18.09 2.18 -0.56
N ASP A 44 18.00 3.15 -1.45
CA ASP A 44 16.76 3.86 -1.76
C ASP A 44 15.90 3.17 -2.83
N GLY A 45 16.24 1.92 -3.18
CA GLY A 45 15.51 1.20 -4.23
C GLY A 45 14.04 0.98 -3.94
N TRP A 46 13.63 1.09 -2.66
CA TRP A 46 12.21 1.00 -2.31
C TRP A 46 11.37 2.06 -3.02
N ARG A 47 12.00 3.17 -3.45
CA ARG A 47 11.26 4.23 -4.15
C ARG A 47 10.67 3.74 -5.48
N ASP A 48 11.32 2.77 -6.10
CA ASP A 48 10.81 2.19 -7.35
C ASP A 48 9.57 1.33 -7.10
N LEU A 49 9.29 1.00 -5.84
CA LEU A 49 8.12 0.22 -5.48
C LEU A 49 6.93 1.09 -5.09
N MET A 50 7.06 2.41 -5.12
CA MET A 50 5.96 3.29 -4.70
C MET A 50 4.74 3.18 -5.61
N GLU A 51 4.95 3.17 -6.92
CA GLU A 51 3.82 3.03 -7.82
C GLU A 51 3.13 1.68 -7.69
N PRO A 52 3.86 0.54 -7.69
CA PRO A 52 3.20 -0.73 -7.40
C PRO A 52 2.53 -0.77 -6.04
N ALA A 53 3.09 -0.09 -5.02
CA ALA A 53 2.48 -0.06 -3.69
C ALA A 53 1.14 0.66 -3.72
N ARG A 54 1.04 1.76 -4.45
CA ARG A 54 -0.22 2.47 -4.61
C ARG A 54 -1.23 1.63 -5.38
N ARG A 55 -0.77 0.87 -6.36
CA ARG A 55 -1.62 -0.03 -7.12
C ARG A 55 -2.14 -1.16 -6.23
N ALA A 56 -1.27 -1.70 -5.37
CA ALA A 56 -1.68 -2.72 -4.40
C ALA A 56 -2.75 -2.18 -3.46
N ALA A 57 -2.55 -0.95 -2.95
CA ALA A 57 -3.55 -0.32 -2.08
C ALA A 57 -4.87 -0.13 -2.80
N ALA A 58 -4.84 0.27 -4.07
CA ALA A 58 -6.07 0.44 -4.85
C ALA A 58 -6.82 -0.88 -5.00
N ARG A 59 -6.11 -1.97 -5.27
CA ARG A 59 -6.73 -3.28 -5.41
C ARG A 59 -7.36 -3.75 -4.11
N LEU A 60 -6.67 -3.54 -2.99
CA LEU A 60 -7.21 -3.91 -1.69
C LEU A 60 -8.42 -3.05 -1.31
N ALA A 61 -8.39 -1.78 -1.69
CA ALA A 61 -9.54 -0.90 -1.45
C ALA A 61 -10.75 -1.34 -2.28
N GLU A 62 -10.51 -1.71 -3.52
CA GLU A 62 -11.57 -2.22 -4.40
C GLU A 62 -12.16 -3.51 -3.85
N ALA A 63 -11.34 -4.35 -3.24
CA ALA A 63 -11.80 -5.59 -2.62
C ALA A 63 -12.46 -5.37 -1.26
N GLY A 64 -12.48 -4.13 -0.76
CA GLY A 64 -13.08 -3.83 0.52
C GLY A 64 -12.25 -4.19 1.72
N GLU A 65 -10.95 -4.45 1.54
CA GLU A 65 -10.09 -4.87 2.63
C GLU A 65 -9.39 -3.71 3.33
N VAL A 66 -9.22 -2.60 2.65
CA VAL A 66 -8.61 -1.40 3.25
C VAL A 66 -9.39 -0.17 2.83
N THR A 67 -9.16 0.92 3.55
CA THR A 67 -9.62 2.25 3.15
C THR A 67 -8.38 3.12 2.95
N VAL A 68 -8.34 3.81 1.82
CA VAL A 68 -7.25 4.75 1.55
C VAL A 68 -7.79 6.16 1.75
N THR A 69 -7.07 6.95 2.52
CA THR A 69 -7.52 8.30 2.86
C THR A 69 -6.43 9.31 2.54
N GLN A 70 -6.88 10.54 2.32
CA GLN A 70 -5.99 11.69 2.21
C GLN A 70 -6.62 12.80 3.03
N ARG A 71 -5.86 13.32 3.99
CA ARG A 71 -6.36 14.33 4.92
C ARG A 71 -7.64 13.89 5.62
N GLY A 72 -7.70 12.59 5.95
CA GLY A 72 -8.82 12.04 6.70
C GLY A 72 -10.03 11.67 5.86
N ARG A 73 -9.99 11.87 4.54
CA ARG A 73 -11.13 11.56 3.68
C ARG A 73 -10.81 10.40 2.75
N PRO A 74 -11.75 9.49 2.53
CA PRO A 74 -11.52 8.40 1.57
C PRO A 74 -11.26 8.94 0.18
N VAL A 75 -10.25 8.37 -0.49
CA VAL A 75 -9.87 8.78 -1.84
C VAL A 75 -9.57 7.53 -2.67
N ASP A 76 -9.56 7.72 -3.99
CA ASP A 76 -9.14 6.66 -4.91
C ASP A 76 -7.63 6.77 -5.11
N PRO A 77 -6.85 5.80 -4.59
CA PRO A 77 -5.39 5.88 -4.71
C PRO A 77 -4.89 5.80 -6.15
N ALA A 78 -5.71 5.32 -7.08
CA ALA A 78 -5.31 5.24 -8.49
C ALA A 78 -5.28 6.61 -9.15
N THR A 79 -6.05 7.57 -8.65
CA THR A 79 -6.17 8.88 -9.29
C THR A 79 -5.71 10.04 -8.43
N VAL A 80 -5.66 9.87 -7.11
CA VAL A 80 -5.29 10.95 -6.21
C VAL A 80 -3.80 11.21 -6.27
N ARG A 81 -3.40 12.45 -6.13
CA ARG A 81 -1.99 12.83 -6.06
C ARG A 81 -1.60 13.15 -4.63
N GLY A 82 -0.33 12.95 -4.34
CA GLY A 82 0.21 13.27 -3.04
C GLY A 82 0.13 12.13 -2.04
N PRO A 83 0.58 12.36 -0.82
CA PRO A 83 0.64 11.29 0.19
C PRO A 83 -0.75 10.82 0.59
N VAL A 84 -0.86 9.51 0.82
CA VAL A 84 -2.11 8.90 1.28
C VAL A 84 -1.82 8.02 2.48
N ARG A 85 -2.86 7.65 3.22
CA ARG A 85 -2.78 6.70 4.34
C ARG A 85 -3.66 5.51 4.03
N ILE A 86 -3.21 4.34 4.44
CA ILE A 86 -3.93 3.08 4.23
C ILE A 86 -4.31 2.55 5.60
N GLY A 87 -5.59 2.29 5.80
CA GLY A 87 -6.10 1.74 7.06
C GLY A 87 -6.97 0.54 6.82
N ARG A 88 -7.34 -0.15 7.89
CA ARG A 88 -8.26 -1.28 7.78
C ARG A 88 -9.63 -0.79 7.32
N ALA A 89 -10.29 -1.58 6.52
CA ALA A 89 -11.67 -1.29 6.14
C ALA A 89 -12.57 -1.34 7.36
N ARG A 90 -13.59 -0.51 7.38
CA ARG A 90 -14.55 -0.44 8.48
C ARG A 90 -15.87 -1.04 8.12
#